data_fb9d4d2583e7bb05d0097f6aa801e9f3
#
_entry.id   fb9d4d2583e7bb05d0097f6aa801e9f3
#
_cell.length_a   1.000
_cell.length_b   1.000
_cell.length_c   1.000
_cell.angle_alpha   90.00
_cell.angle_beta   90.00
_cell.angle_gamma   90.00
#
_symmetry.space_group_name_H-M   'P 1'
#
loop_
_entity.id
_entity.type
_entity.pdbx_description
1 polymer ?
#
loop_
_entity_poly.entity_id
_entity_poly.type
_entity_poly.pdbx_seq_one_letter_code
_entity_poly.pdbx_strand_id
1 'polypeptide(L)'
;MSNSKSKQAKPKTGLARCMELASDRKGLVFLAAVLSSLAAIASFIPYIAVYFMIRSIIGVFPNLDQLDMGMVMNYGWLALAGIVANILLYFLAIFSSHMAAFGTLYELKVLFADHITKIPLGYHLTIGSGRLRKIMDENIESVEGFIAHQFPDFVASITAPIVMVIILLAVDWRFGLASLVGIILAFVAEFIGFGSGEMKENMGKYQKALEEMNNASVEYVRGMSVVKAFNQTASSFKKLKEAITGYTEWVLKFSLGWQNCMPAFTTIINNVYLILVPVGILIGSRSDDFAGFAMTFIFYLLFVPAISGVLNKIMYISESFMQIDGNVARMDEILNIPEMPETSHPKKPVGDDVAFHDVSFSYTGDVSEKALENVSFSAKQGQITAIVGPSGGGKSTIANLISRFWDVSSGSITIGGVDVRDMAEDDLMRHVSFVFQDIFLFKQSILDNIRMGNLSASEEQVIAAAKAAQCHEFISKLPGGYHTVVGSKGIHLSGGERQRIAIARAVIKDSPIIVLDEATAFSDPENEYLIQKAFEKLMQGKTVIIIAHRLSTIRNADKIIVMEKGHLIEEGKHDELVAAGGRYAQMWNHYTEAIGWKISGKAV
;
A
#
# COMPACT_ATOMS: atom_id res chain seq x y z
N MET A 1 -10.55 -36.67 20.46
CA MET A 1 -10.60 -35.49 21.33
C MET A 1 -9.17 -35.12 21.72
N SER A 2 -8.58 -34.18 21.08
CA SER A 2 -7.37 -33.51 21.55
C SER A 2 -7.35 -32.14 20.85
N ASN A 3 -7.75 -31.13 21.60
CA ASN A 3 -7.81 -29.73 21.18
C ASN A 3 -6.40 -29.15 21.26
N SER A 4 -5.57 -29.35 20.24
CA SER A 4 -4.33 -28.57 20.08
C SER A 4 -4.72 -27.20 19.48
N LYS A 5 -5.10 -26.26 20.32
CA LYS A 5 -5.03 -24.85 19.98
C LYS A 5 -3.57 -24.54 19.66
N SER A 6 -3.22 -24.52 18.38
CA SER A 6 -1.98 -23.91 17.93
C SER A 6 -2.02 -22.45 18.41
N LYS A 7 -1.14 -22.10 19.35
CA LYS A 7 -0.89 -20.70 19.69
C LYS A 7 -0.41 -20.03 18.40
N GLN A 8 -1.31 -19.36 17.68
CA GLN A 8 -0.90 -18.42 16.65
C GLN A 8 0.07 -17.44 17.32
N ALA A 9 1.35 -17.50 16.95
CA ALA A 9 2.35 -16.54 17.38
C ALA A 9 1.82 -15.14 16.99
N LYS A 10 1.87 -14.20 17.95
CA LYS A 10 1.50 -12.81 17.64
C LYS A 10 2.30 -12.37 16.41
N PRO A 11 1.66 -11.72 15.42
CA PRO A 11 2.35 -11.24 14.24
C PRO A 11 3.52 -10.34 14.70
N LYS A 12 4.69 -10.56 14.15
CA LYS A 12 5.85 -9.72 14.41
C LYS A 12 5.58 -8.34 13.81
N THR A 13 6.03 -7.29 14.48
CA THR A 13 5.86 -5.90 14.04
C THR A 13 7.20 -5.21 13.92
N GLY A 14 7.29 -4.13 13.18
CA GLY A 14 8.44 -3.25 13.09
C GLY A 14 9.72 -3.98 12.69
N LEU A 15 10.80 -3.72 13.47
CA LEU A 15 12.13 -4.29 13.23
C LEU A 15 12.12 -5.82 13.12
N ALA A 16 11.38 -6.51 13.99
CA ALA A 16 11.34 -7.97 13.98
C ALA A 16 10.76 -8.52 12.68
N ARG A 17 9.77 -7.84 12.11
CA ARG A 17 9.17 -8.19 10.82
C ARG A 17 10.11 -7.87 9.66
N CYS A 18 10.77 -6.70 9.67
CA CYS A 18 11.78 -6.35 8.66
C CYS A 18 12.92 -7.38 8.62
N MET A 19 13.40 -7.84 9.80
CA MET A 19 14.43 -8.87 9.89
C MET A 19 13.95 -10.25 9.41
N GLU A 20 12.69 -10.55 9.55
CA GLU A 20 12.08 -11.76 8.99
C GLU A 20 12.00 -11.68 7.47
N LEU A 21 11.55 -10.54 6.93
CA LEU A 21 11.47 -10.29 5.49
C LEU A 21 12.86 -10.33 4.82
N ALA A 22 13.92 -9.91 5.54
CA ALA A 22 15.31 -10.03 5.10
C ALA A 22 15.95 -11.40 5.38
N SER A 23 15.15 -12.45 5.61
CA SER A 23 15.65 -13.74 6.14
C SER A 23 16.74 -14.39 5.29
N ASP A 24 16.64 -14.29 3.98
CA ASP A 24 17.61 -14.92 3.07
C ASP A 24 18.93 -14.14 2.97
N ARG A 25 18.95 -12.90 3.50
CA ARG A 25 20.11 -11.99 3.50
C ARG A 25 20.67 -11.70 4.89
N LYS A 26 20.25 -12.47 5.91
CA LYS A 26 20.67 -12.27 7.32
C LYS A 26 22.17 -12.18 7.52
N GLY A 27 22.97 -12.91 6.74
CA GLY A 27 24.42 -12.85 6.81
C GLY A 27 24.99 -11.47 6.47
N LEU A 28 24.46 -10.82 5.42
CA LEU A 28 24.87 -9.47 5.02
C LEU A 28 24.39 -8.42 6.02
N VAL A 29 23.17 -8.55 6.54
CA VAL A 29 22.63 -7.65 7.58
C VAL A 29 23.45 -7.77 8.87
N PHE A 30 23.83 -8.97 9.28
CA PHE A 30 24.69 -9.21 10.43
C PHE A 30 26.10 -8.62 10.21
N LEU A 31 26.68 -8.81 9.02
CA LEU A 31 27.96 -8.23 8.65
C LEU A 31 27.91 -6.70 8.71
N ALA A 32 26.85 -6.08 8.18
CA ALA A 32 26.64 -4.63 8.26
C ALA A 32 26.57 -4.15 9.72
N ALA A 33 25.88 -4.88 10.60
CA ALA A 33 25.82 -4.58 12.04
C ALA A 33 27.19 -4.61 12.71
N VAL A 34 27.98 -5.66 12.45
CA VAL A 34 29.34 -5.80 13.01
C VAL A 34 30.24 -4.67 12.50
N LEU A 35 30.25 -4.42 11.19
CA LEU A 35 31.08 -3.36 10.59
C LEU A 35 30.67 -1.96 11.10
N SER A 36 29.37 -1.72 11.27
CA SER A 36 28.85 -0.47 11.83
C SER A 36 29.26 -0.27 13.29
N SER A 37 29.23 -1.34 14.09
CA SER A 37 29.73 -1.34 15.47
C SER A 37 31.23 -1.02 15.51
N LEU A 38 32.03 -1.67 14.66
CA LEU A 38 33.47 -1.44 14.58
C LEU A 38 33.79 0.00 14.10
N ALA A 39 33.02 0.52 13.15
CA ALA A 39 33.13 1.90 12.71
C ALA A 39 32.84 2.88 13.85
N ALA A 40 31.77 2.63 14.62
CA ALA A 40 31.44 3.45 15.80
C ALA A 40 32.55 3.43 16.86
N ILE A 41 33.20 2.30 17.10
CA ILE A 41 34.38 2.19 17.99
C ILE A 41 35.57 2.99 17.42
N ALA A 42 35.87 2.81 16.12
CA ALA A 42 36.95 3.47 15.46
C ALA A 42 36.82 5.02 15.48
N SER A 43 35.59 5.54 15.49
CA SER A 43 35.34 6.99 15.56
C SER A 43 35.88 7.65 16.84
N PHE A 44 36.14 6.89 17.89
CA PHE A 44 36.73 7.40 19.15
C PHE A 44 38.24 7.35 19.20
N ILE A 45 38.91 6.63 18.29
CA ILE A 45 40.39 6.54 18.25
C ILE A 45 41.04 7.93 18.16
N PRO A 46 40.59 8.89 17.34
CA PRO A 46 41.17 10.22 17.28
C PRO A 46 41.14 10.95 18.63
N TYR A 47 40.06 10.82 19.39
CA TYR A 47 39.96 11.46 20.72
C TYR A 47 40.94 10.87 21.72
N ILE A 48 41.11 9.54 21.69
CA ILE A 48 42.12 8.84 22.52
C ILE A 48 43.55 9.26 22.12
N ALA A 49 43.82 9.37 20.83
CA ALA A 49 45.09 9.81 20.33
C ALA A 49 45.42 11.26 20.76
N VAL A 50 44.45 12.17 20.67
CA VAL A 50 44.54 13.54 21.15
C VAL A 50 44.79 13.58 22.68
N TYR A 51 44.14 12.71 23.45
CA TYR A 51 44.42 12.59 24.88
C TYR A 51 45.89 12.28 25.15
N PHE A 52 46.49 11.32 24.48
CA PHE A 52 47.89 10.95 24.62
C PHE A 52 48.84 12.05 24.09
N MET A 53 48.47 12.75 23.03
CA MET A 53 49.22 13.96 22.58
C MET A 53 49.28 15.03 23.66
N ILE A 54 48.10 15.40 24.21
CA ILE A 54 48.02 16.41 25.29
C ILE A 54 48.84 15.96 26.48
N ARG A 55 48.78 14.68 26.83
CA ARG A 55 49.56 14.09 27.91
C ARG A 55 51.08 14.24 27.68
N SER A 56 51.57 13.97 26.47
CA SER A 56 52.98 14.12 26.12
C SER A 56 53.44 15.56 26.19
N ILE A 57 52.63 16.52 25.74
CA ILE A 57 52.98 17.96 25.74
C ILE A 57 52.98 18.51 27.19
N ILE A 58 51.94 18.27 27.96
CA ILE A 58 51.82 18.78 29.32
C ILE A 58 52.85 18.14 30.27
N GLY A 59 53.18 16.84 30.03
CA GLY A 59 54.16 16.12 30.85
C GLY A 59 55.60 16.68 30.81
N VAL A 60 55.94 17.45 29.77
CA VAL A 60 57.26 18.09 29.65
C VAL A 60 57.23 19.62 29.87
N PHE A 61 56.02 20.19 30.04
CA PHE A 61 55.89 21.63 30.29
C PHE A 61 56.53 22.06 31.61
N PRO A 62 57.33 23.21 31.66
CA PRO A 62 57.51 24.21 30.61
C PRO A 62 58.64 23.94 29.61
N ASN A 63 59.40 22.85 29.75
CA ASN A 63 60.60 22.55 28.97
C ASN A 63 60.26 21.85 27.65
N LEU A 64 59.59 22.53 26.71
CA LEU A 64 59.14 22.00 25.43
C LEU A 64 60.24 21.42 24.54
N ASP A 65 61.51 21.83 24.77
CA ASP A 65 62.71 21.28 24.08
C ASP A 65 62.88 19.77 24.36
N GLN A 66 62.32 19.24 25.44
CA GLN A 66 62.35 17.83 25.80
C GLN A 66 61.22 17.03 25.21
N LEU A 67 60.35 17.65 24.40
CA LEU A 67 59.22 16.98 23.79
C LEU A 67 59.70 16.00 22.72
N ASP A 68 59.33 14.73 22.88
CA ASP A 68 59.52 13.73 21.85
C ASP A 68 58.53 13.95 20.69
N MET A 69 58.98 14.71 19.70
CA MET A 69 58.19 14.97 18.49
C MET A 69 57.85 13.69 17.72
N GLY A 70 58.68 12.62 17.82
CA GLY A 70 58.39 11.33 17.21
C GLY A 70 57.15 10.68 17.82
N MET A 71 57.04 10.73 19.17
CA MET A 71 55.88 10.21 19.88
C MET A 71 54.60 11.01 19.55
N VAL A 72 54.67 12.32 19.53
CA VAL A 72 53.52 13.19 19.14
C VAL A 72 53.10 12.91 17.71
N MET A 73 54.04 12.74 16.79
CA MET A 73 53.76 12.39 15.39
C MET A 73 53.07 11.02 15.27
N ASN A 74 53.52 10.03 16.06
CA ASN A 74 52.90 8.71 16.08
C ASN A 74 51.44 8.75 16.54
N TYR A 75 51.11 9.57 17.55
CA TYR A 75 49.71 9.80 17.94
C TYR A 75 48.91 10.52 16.85
N GLY A 76 49.56 11.44 16.09
CA GLY A 76 48.96 12.06 14.92
C GLY A 76 48.61 11.03 13.83
N TRP A 77 49.54 10.12 13.54
CA TRP A 77 49.29 9.01 12.62
C TRP A 77 48.22 8.06 13.14
N LEU A 78 48.17 7.79 14.44
CA LEU A 78 47.10 6.98 15.05
C LEU A 78 45.73 7.63 14.90
N ALA A 79 45.62 8.94 15.11
CA ALA A 79 44.38 9.69 14.90
C ALA A 79 43.91 9.59 13.44
N LEU A 80 44.84 9.81 12.50
CA LEU A 80 44.53 9.68 11.07
C LEU A 80 44.10 8.26 10.70
N ALA A 81 44.82 7.27 11.19
CA ALA A 81 44.44 5.85 10.98
C ALA A 81 43.05 5.51 11.53
N GLY A 82 42.71 6.09 12.70
CA GLY A 82 41.37 5.94 13.28
C GLY A 82 40.26 6.54 12.41
N ILE A 83 40.51 7.74 11.84
CA ILE A 83 39.56 8.38 10.90
C ILE A 83 39.38 7.53 9.63
N VAL A 84 40.50 7.10 9.03
CA VAL A 84 40.49 6.27 7.82
C VAL A 84 39.77 4.93 8.08
N ALA A 85 40.09 4.30 9.21
CA ALA A 85 39.41 3.05 9.61
C ALA A 85 37.92 3.23 9.80
N ASN A 86 37.47 4.31 10.46
CA ASN A 86 36.05 4.63 10.62
C ASN A 86 35.38 4.77 9.25
N ILE A 87 35.94 5.55 8.33
CA ILE A 87 35.36 5.77 6.99
C ILE A 87 35.27 4.44 6.21
N LEU A 88 36.34 3.64 6.20
CA LEU A 88 36.37 2.36 5.48
C LEU A 88 35.40 1.35 6.07
N LEU A 89 35.36 1.21 7.40
CA LEU A 89 34.43 0.29 8.06
C LEU A 89 32.98 0.70 7.84
N TYR A 90 32.68 2.01 7.94
CA TYR A 90 31.33 2.52 7.69
C TYR A 90 30.93 2.34 6.23
N PHE A 91 31.85 2.60 5.28
CA PHE A 91 31.60 2.33 3.87
C PHE A 91 31.27 0.86 3.61
N LEU A 92 32.06 -0.06 4.18
CA LEU A 92 31.80 -1.50 4.04
C LEU A 92 30.48 -1.93 4.72
N ALA A 93 30.13 -1.31 5.84
CA ALA A 93 28.85 -1.54 6.52
C ALA A 93 27.68 -1.14 5.63
N ILE A 94 27.72 0.08 5.07
CA ILE A 94 26.68 0.58 4.15
C ILE A 94 26.63 -0.26 2.87
N PHE A 95 27.77 -0.63 2.29
CA PHE A 95 27.82 -1.48 1.11
C PHE A 95 27.14 -2.85 1.36
N SER A 96 27.47 -3.51 2.48
CA SER A 96 26.87 -4.80 2.86
C SER A 96 25.36 -4.66 3.09
N SER A 97 24.95 -3.58 3.73
CA SER A 97 23.56 -3.25 4.04
C SER A 97 22.74 -2.99 2.76
N HIS A 98 23.27 -2.24 1.79
CA HIS A 98 22.62 -2.02 0.49
C HIS A 98 22.48 -3.33 -0.32
N MET A 99 23.49 -4.19 -0.31
CA MET A 99 23.39 -5.50 -0.96
C MET A 99 22.28 -6.37 -0.36
N ALA A 100 22.11 -6.32 0.96
CA ALA A 100 20.99 -7.00 1.62
C ALA A 100 19.66 -6.34 1.27
N ALA A 101 19.60 -5.01 1.33
CA ALA A 101 18.39 -4.23 1.12
C ALA A 101 17.80 -4.38 -0.29
N PHE A 102 18.63 -4.22 -1.33
CA PHE A 102 18.17 -4.40 -2.72
C PHE A 102 17.72 -5.84 -3.02
N GLY A 103 18.40 -6.84 -2.45
CA GLY A 103 17.95 -8.22 -2.57
C GLY A 103 16.60 -8.44 -1.91
N THR A 104 16.40 -7.91 -0.70
CA THR A 104 15.12 -7.96 0.02
C THR A 104 14.03 -7.20 -0.73
N LEU A 105 14.32 -6.02 -1.27
CA LEU A 105 13.40 -5.24 -2.10
C LEU A 105 12.88 -6.04 -3.30
N TYR A 106 13.79 -6.68 -4.02
CA TYR A 106 13.42 -7.52 -5.17
C TYR A 106 12.50 -8.67 -4.76
N GLU A 107 12.89 -9.42 -3.73
CA GLU A 107 12.11 -10.57 -3.23
C GLU A 107 10.72 -10.14 -2.75
N LEU A 108 10.62 -9.01 -2.04
CA LEU A 108 9.33 -8.45 -1.59
C LEU A 108 8.45 -7.99 -2.74
N LYS A 109 9.01 -7.32 -3.76
CA LYS A 109 8.24 -6.90 -4.94
C LYS A 109 7.71 -8.12 -5.71
N VAL A 110 8.52 -9.18 -5.85
CA VAL A 110 8.09 -10.43 -6.49
C VAL A 110 7.02 -11.13 -5.66
N LEU A 111 7.24 -11.29 -4.35
CA LEU A 111 6.27 -11.90 -3.44
C LEU A 111 4.94 -11.16 -3.45
N PHE A 112 4.97 -9.83 -3.39
CA PHE A 112 3.78 -9.00 -3.40
C PHE A 112 3.04 -9.11 -4.75
N ALA A 113 3.77 -9.07 -5.87
CA ALA A 113 3.19 -9.23 -7.20
C ALA A 113 2.55 -10.62 -7.38
N ASP A 114 3.23 -11.68 -6.96
CA ASP A 114 2.70 -13.05 -7.00
C ASP A 114 1.46 -13.20 -6.14
N HIS A 115 1.49 -12.68 -4.90
CA HIS A 115 0.35 -12.73 -3.99
C HIS A 115 -0.88 -11.98 -4.54
N ILE A 116 -0.67 -10.78 -5.15
CA ILE A 116 -1.76 -10.03 -5.78
C ILE A 116 -2.45 -10.85 -6.87
N THR A 117 -1.75 -11.68 -7.61
CA THR A 117 -2.37 -12.53 -8.65
C THR A 117 -3.19 -13.68 -8.09
N LYS A 118 -2.96 -14.10 -6.84
CA LYS A 118 -3.61 -15.24 -6.19
C LYS A 118 -4.76 -14.88 -5.27
N ILE A 119 -4.87 -13.63 -4.84
CA ILE A 119 -6.00 -13.19 -4.04
C ILE A 119 -7.27 -13.11 -4.90
N PRO A 120 -8.49 -13.29 -4.31
CA PRO A 120 -9.74 -13.19 -5.03
C PRO A 120 -9.85 -11.88 -5.82
N LEU A 121 -10.28 -11.95 -7.10
CA LEU A 121 -10.37 -10.79 -7.98
C LEU A 121 -11.26 -9.68 -7.41
N GLY A 122 -12.24 -10.05 -6.60
CA GLY A 122 -13.11 -9.10 -5.93
C GLY A 122 -12.38 -8.10 -5.02
N TYR A 123 -11.27 -8.51 -4.39
CA TYR A 123 -10.45 -7.58 -3.60
C TYR A 123 -9.82 -6.47 -4.45
N HIS A 124 -9.46 -6.76 -5.71
CA HIS A 124 -8.95 -5.75 -6.63
C HIS A 124 -9.98 -4.66 -6.96
N LEU A 125 -11.26 -5.03 -7.00
CA LEU A 125 -12.36 -4.08 -7.22
C LEU A 125 -12.58 -3.14 -6.02
N THR A 126 -12.28 -3.61 -4.80
CA THR A 126 -12.50 -2.86 -3.55
C THR A 126 -11.27 -2.06 -3.09
N ILE A 127 -10.06 -2.62 -3.19
CA ILE A 127 -8.82 -1.99 -2.70
C ILE A 127 -8.42 -0.78 -3.54
N GLY A 128 -8.63 -0.86 -4.85
CA GLY A 128 -8.24 0.19 -5.79
C GLY A 128 -6.75 0.17 -6.17
N SER A 129 -6.45 0.38 -7.45
CA SER A 129 -5.10 0.32 -8.01
C SER A 129 -4.12 1.34 -7.40
N GLY A 130 -4.61 2.50 -6.97
CA GLY A 130 -3.79 3.53 -6.34
C GLY A 130 -3.20 3.10 -5.00
N ARG A 131 -3.96 2.35 -4.19
CA ARG A 131 -3.49 1.83 -2.91
C ARG A 131 -2.45 0.72 -3.11
N LEU A 132 -2.72 -0.23 -4.01
CA LEU A 132 -1.76 -1.29 -4.36
C LEU A 132 -0.44 -0.72 -4.87
N ARG A 133 -0.53 0.28 -5.77
CA ARG A 133 0.65 0.98 -6.26
C ARG A 133 1.44 1.67 -5.15
N LYS A 134 0.78 2.37 -4.23
CA LYS A 134 1.43 3.01 -3.09
C LYS A 134 2.18 2.00 -2.22
N ILE A 135 1.59 0.83 -1.99
CA ILE A 135 2.26 -0.23 -1.20
C ILE A 135 3.50 -0.73 -1.95
N MET A 136 3.39 -0.99 -3.26
CA MET A 136 4.48 -1.52 -4.07
C MET A 136 5.64 -0.52 -4.26
N ASP A 137 5.32 0.76 -4.46
CA ASP A 137 6.32 1.80 -4.75
C ASP A 137 6.88 2.47 -3.48
N GLU A 138 6.03 2.74 -2.46
CA GLU A 138 6.45 3.51 -1.29
C GLU A 138 6.70 2.63 -0.05
N ASN A 139 5.74 1.76 0.31
CA ASN A 139 5.83 0.99 1.56
C ASN A 139 6.91 -0.10 1.50
N ILE A 140 7.02 -0.82 0.37
CA ILE A 140 8.07 -1.83 0.16
C ILE A 140 9.45 -1.15 0.05
N GLU A 141 9.57 0.00 -0.62
CA GLU A 141 10.82 0.77 -0.68
C GLU A 141 11.26 1.32 0.68
N SER A 142 10.31 1.61 1.58
CA SER A 142 10.65 2.02 2.94
C SER A 142 11.36 0.91 3.74
N VAL A 143 11.08 -0.37 3.46
CA VAL A 143 11.77 -1.52 4.05
C VAL A 143 13.23 -1.57 3.56
N GLU A 144 13.44 -1.31 2.27
CA GLU A 144 14.80 -1.19 1.70
C GLU A 144 15.56 -0.06 2.38
N GLY A 145 15.01 1.16 2.42
CA GLY A 145 15.64 2.32 3.06
C GLY A 145 15.97 2.09 4.54
N PHE A 146 15.10 1.37 5.25
CA PHE A 146 15.35 0.99 6.63
C PHE A 146 16.55 0.04 6.76
N ILE A 147 16.60 -1.04 5.99
CA ILE A 147 17.70 -2.02 6.01
C ILE A 147 19.01 -1.37 5.54
N ALA A 148 18.94 -0.53 4.47
CA ALA A 148 20.12 0.08 3.86
C ALA A 148 20.81 1.10 4.76
N HIS A 149 20.05 1.97 5.41
CA HIS A 149 20.57 3.14 6.11
C HIS A 149 20.26 3.15 7.60
N GLN A 150 18.97 2.97 7.96
CA GLN A 150 18.54 3.16 9.34
C GLN A 150 19.02 2.05 10.28
N PHE A 151 19.13 0.82 9.80
CA PHE A 151 19.59 -0.29 10.61
C PHE A 151 21.08 -0.19 10.98
N PRO A 152 22.02 0.09 10.07
CA PRO A 152 23.42 0.36 10.43
C PRO A 152 23.57 1.52 11.40
N ASP A 153 22.83 2.61 11.18
CA ASP A 153 22.85 3.79 12.07
C ASP A 153 22.27 3.46 13.45
N PHE A 154 21.23 2.63 13.53
CA PHE A 154 20.69 2.14 14.80
C PHE A 154 21.73 1.35 15.61
N VAL A 155 22.45 0.43 14.96
CA VAL A 155 23.50 -0.36 15.63
C VAL A 155 24.63 0.55 16.11
N ALA A 156 25.06 1.50 15.28
CA ALA A 156 26.06 2.50 15.66
C ALA A 156 25.60 3.35 16.84
N SER A 157 24.32 3.75 16.86
CA SER A 157 23.73 4.58 17.91
C SER A 157 23.55 3.88 19.26
N ILE A 158 23.59 2.54 19.29
CA ILE A 158 23.69 1.77 20.53
C ILE A 158 25.17 1.61 20.94
N THR A 159 26.04 1.29 19.98
CA THR A 159 27.47 1.01 20.25
C THR A 159 28.21 2.25 20.71
N ALA A 160 28.01 3.39 20.04
CA ALA A 160 28.76 4.61 20.32
C ALA A 160 28.56 5.16 21.75
N PRO A 161 27.33 5.25 22.32
CA PRO A 161 27.15 5.67 23.72
C PRO A 161 27.79 4.72 24.72
N ILE A 162 27.79 3.42 24.47
CA ILE A 162 28.43 2.43 25.36
C ILE A 162 29.94 2.69 25.40
N VAL A 163 30.57 2.82 24.22
CA VAL A 163 32.03 3.11 24.13
C VAL A 163 32.34 4.45 24.77
N MET A 164 31.52 5.46 24.51
CA MET A 164 31.66 6.80 25.10
C MET A 164 31.62 6.75 26.63
N VAL A 165 30.67 6.06 27.24
CA VAL A 165 30.59 5.91 28.71
C VAL A 165 31.82 5.19 29.25
N ILE A 166 32.32 4.17 28.56
CA ILE A 166 33.56 3.48 28.94
C ILE A 166 34.73 4.45 28.94
N ILE A 167 34.90 5.25 27.89
CA ILE A 167 36.00 6.25 27.79
C ILE A 167 35.86 7.31 28.89
N LEU A 168 34.64 7.85 29.13
CA LEU A 168 34.38 8.82 30.16
C LEU A 168 34.80 8.33 31.56
N LEU A 169 34.51 7.08 31.89
CA LEU A 169 34.82 6.51 33.20
C LEU A 169 36.29 6.06 33.31
N ALA A 170 36.90 5.61 32.20
CA ALA A 170 38.25 5.06 32.19
C ALA A 170 39.33 6.15 32.27
N VAL A 171 39.11 7.34 31.71
CA VAL A 171 40.07 8.44 31.75
C VAL A 171 40.10 9.08 33.14
N ASP A 172 38.97 9.51 33.66
CA ASP A 172 38.79 9.96 35.06
C ASP A 172 37.34 9.79 35.50
N TRP A 173 37.07 8.88 36.42
CA TRP A 173 35.74 8.57 36.87
C TRP A 173 34.97 9.78 37.46
N ARG A 174 35.67 10.79 38.03
CA ARG A 174 35.07 11.99 38.63
C ARG A 174 34.46 12.90 37.57
N PHE A 175 35.23 13.20 36.52
CA PHE A 175 34.74 13.94 35.37
C PHE A 175 33.73 13.12 34.55
N GLY A 176 33.95 11.81 34.46
CA GLY A 176 33.02 10.91 33.81
C GLY A 176 31.64 10.94 34.48
N LEU A 177 31.59 10.83 35.81
CA LEU A 177 30.32 10.94 36.55
C LEU A 177 29.66 12.32 36.40
N ALA A 178 30.45 13.40 36.44
CA ALA A 178 29.92 14.75 36.23
C ALA A 178 29.28 14.89 34.84
N SER A 179 29.91 14.32 33.80
CA SER A 179 29.36 14.31 32.43
C SER A 179 28.08 13.47 32.36
N LEU A 180 28.07 12.29 33.00
CA LEU A 180 26.88 11.40 33.03
C LEU A 180 25.72 12.06 33.76
N VAL A 181 25.94 12.83 34.81
CA VAL A 181 24.86 13.61 35.45
C VAL A 181 24.21 14.56 34.45
N GLY A 182 24.99 15.27 33.64
CA GLY A 182 24.47 16.15 32.59
C GLY A 182 23.65 15.39 31.53
N ILE A 183 24.18 14.25 31.11
CA ILE A 183 23.47 13.38 30.15
C ILE A 183 22.15 12.87 30.74
N ILE A 184 22.16 12.36 31.98
CA ILE A 184 20.97 11.86 32.64
C ILE A 184 19.93 12.97 32.82
N LEU A 185 20.36 14.19 33.20
CA LEU A 185 19.45 15.33 33.34
C LEU A 185 18.81 15.71 31.98
N ALA A 186 19.56 15.62 30.88
CA ALA A 186 19.01 15.85 29.54
C ALA A 186 17.91 14.82 29.22
N PHE A 187 18.18 13.53 29.41
CA PHE A 187 17.18 12.48 29.16
C PHE A 187 16.00 12.54 30.12
N VAL A 188 16.19 12.93 31.36
CA VAL A 188 15.08 13.16 32.30
C VAL A 188 14.19 14.29 31.81
N ALA A 189 14.77 15.40 31.32
CA ALA A 189 13.99 16.51 30.77
C ALA A 189 13.18 16.07 29.53
N GLU A 190 13.74 15.23 28.67
CA GLU A 190 13.05 14.65 27.52
C GLU A 190 11.95 13.67 27.94
N PHE A 191 12.26 12.77 28.89
CA PHE A 191 11.32 11.74 29.34
C PHE A 191 10.10 12.31 30.07
N ILE A 192 10.24 13.43 30.79
CA ILE A 192 9.12 14.15 31.41
C ILE A 192 8.12 14.60 30.32
N GLY A 193 8.61 15.00 29.14
CA GLY A 193 7.75 15.39 28.01
C GLY A 193 7.14 14.19 27.28
N PHE A 194 8.00 13.22 26.92
CA PHE A 194 7.62 12.07 26.09
C PHE A 194 6.84 10.99 26.85
N GLY A 195 7.15 10.79 28.12
CA GLY A 195 6.57 9.73 28.96
C GLY A 195 5.14 9.98 29.41
N SER A 196 4.57 11.17 29.15
CA SER A 196 3.17 11.44 29.45
C SER A 196 2.28 10.68 28.45
N GLY A 197 1.31 9.88 28.98
CA GLY A 197 0.34 9.19 28.13
C GLY A 197 -0.43 10.13 27.19
N GLU A 198 -0.56 11.39 27.58
CA GLU A 198 -1.17 12.48 26.83
C GLU A 198 -0.40 12.80 25.53
N MET A 199 0.93 12.80 25.56
CA MET A 199 1.75 13.07 24.37
C MET A 199 1.59 11.98 23.30
N LYS A 200 1.53 10.71 23.72
CA LYS A 200 1.28 9.57 22.83
C LYS A 200 -0.12 9.65 22.20
N GLU A 201 -1.11 10.05 22.98
CA GLU A 201 -2.48 10.24 22.49
C GLU A 201 -2.54 11.41 21.48
N ASN A 202 -1.89 12.54 21.81
CA ASN A 202 -1.82 13.71 20.91
C ASN A 202 -1.11 13.39 19.61
N MET A 203 -0.04 12.56 19.62
CA MET A 203 0.62 12.07 18.42
C MET A 203 -0.32 11.24 17.55
N GLY A 204 -1.10 10.34 18.15
CA GLY A 204 -2.09 9.54 17.41
C GLY A 204 -3.17 10.41 16.76
N LYS A 205 -3.68 11.41 17.48
CA LYS A 205 -4.67 12.37 16.95
C LYS A 205 -4.08 13.28 15.85
N TYR A 206 -2.85 13.72 16.00
CA TYR A 206 -2.12 14.46 14.97
C TYR A 206 -1.98 13.66 13.67
N GLN A 207 -1.54 12.39 13.76
CA GLN A 207 -1.41 11.51 12.59
C GLN A 207 -2.76 11.29 11.88
N LYS A 208 -3.83 11.06 12.64
CA LYS A 208 -5.18 10.91 12.10
C LYS A 208 -5.66 12.19 11.40
N ALA A 209 -5.47 13.35 12.03
CA ALA A 209 -5.86 14.64 11.45
C ALA A 209 -5.06 14.96 10.17
N LEU A 210 -3.78 14.58 10.10
CA LEU A 210 -2.95 14.68 8.90
C LEU A 210 -3.51 13.83 7.76
N GLU A 211 -3.92 12.59 8.05
CA GLU A 211 -4.54 11.70 7.06
C GLU A 211 -5.89 12.25 6.57
N GLU A 212 -6.74 12.73 7.45
CA GLU A 212 -8.02 13.36 7.10
C GLU A 212 -7.83 14.61 6.23
N MET A 213 -6.84 15.46 6.55
CA MET A 213 -6.49 16.63 5.74
C MET A 213 -5.98 16.23 4.34
N ASN A 214 -5.12 15.22 4.25
CA ASN A 214 -4.61 14.72 2.98
C ASN A 214 -5.75 14.17 2.11
N ASN A 215 -6.64 13.38 2.68
CA ASN A 215 -7.81 12.82 1.98
C ASN A 215 -8.74 13.93 1.46
N ALA A 216 -9.06 14.93 2.28
CA ALA A 216 -9.88 16.06 1.88
C ALA A 216 -9.21 16.91 0.79
N SER A 217 -7.88 17.06 0.84
CA SER A 217 -7.10 17.78 -0.18
C SER A 217 -7.15 17.06 -1.53
N VAL A 218 -6.98 15.75 -1.54
CA VAL A 218 -7.07 14.92 -2.77
C VAL A 218 -8.48 15.00 -3.36
N GLU A 219 -9.52 14.91 -2.52
CA GLU A 219 -10.92 15.05 -2.95
C GLU A 219 -11.18 16.42 -3.58
N TYR A 220 -10.70 17.50 -2.95
CA TYR A 220 -10.80 18.86 -3.46
C TYR A 220 -10.13 19.02 -4.83
N VAL A 221 -8.91 18.49 -4.98
CA VAL A 221 -8.18 18.55 -6.26
C VAL A 221 -8.89 17.75 -7.36
N ARG A 222 -9.38 16.54 -7.03
CA ARG A 222 -10.17 15.73 -7.98
C ARG A 222 -11.47 16.41 -8.40
N GLY A 223 -12.11 17.11 -7.47
CA GLY A 223 -13.33 17.88 -7.71
C GLY A 223 -13.12 19.28 -8.30
N MET A 224 -11.89 19.66 -8.69
CA MET A 224 -11.55 21.03 -9.09
C MET A 224 -12.38 21.56 -10.25
N SER A 225 -12.76 20.72 -11.20
CA SER A 225 -13.65 21.09 -12.31
C SER A 225 -15.03 21.57 -11.80
N VAL A 226 -15.58 20.86 -10.81
CA VAL A 226 -16.86 21.23 -10.18
C VAL A 226 -16.70 22.52 -9.36
N VAL A 227 -15.63 22.60 -8.55
CA VAL A 227 -15.32 23.78 -7.74
C VAL A 227 -15.25 25.04 -8.61
N LYS A 228 -14.56 24.96 -9.76
CA LYS A 228 -14.46 26.09 -10.71
C LYS A 228 -15.77 26.38 -11.44
N ALA A 229 -16.49 25.32 -11.87
CA ALA A 229 -17.76 25.50 -12.57
C ALA A 229 -18.82 26.24 -11.71
N PHE A 230 -18.81 26.00 -10.40
CA PHE A 230 -19.70 26.64 -9.43
C PHE A 230 -19.07 27.86 -8.74
N ASN A 231 -17.93 28.36 -9.22
CA ASN A 231 -17.20 29.51 -8.68
C ASN A 231 -16.98 29.46 -7.16
N GLN A 232 -16.63 28.25 -6.66
CA GLN A 232 -16.37 28.04 -5.25
C GLN A 232 -14.88 28.26 -4.94
N THR A 233 -14.58 28.64 -3.70
CA THR A 233 -13.22 28.83 -3.19
C THR A 233 -12.83 27.66 -2.26
N ALA A 234 -11.53 27.51 -1.95
CA ALA A 234 -11.07 26.51 -0.96
C ALA A 234 -11.75 26.70 0.41
N SER A 235 -12.03 27.96 0.79
CA SER A 235 -12.71 28.27 2.06
C SER A 235 -14.20 27.93 2.06
N SER A 236 -14.86 27.83 0.88
CA SER A 236 -16.25 27.40 0.75
C SER A 236 -16.39 25.87 0.79
N PHE A 237 -15.32 25.12 0.52
CA PHE A 237 -15.34 23.66 0.62
C PHE A 237 -15.19 23.25 2.09
N LYS A 238 -16.33 23.15 2.76
CA LYS A 238 -16.46 22.96 4.22
C LYS A 238 -15.59 21.83 4.75
N LYS A 239 -15.61 20.67 4.08
CA LYS A 239 -14.85 19.48 4.48
C LYS A 239 -13.33 19.72 4.52
N LEU A 240 -12.75 20.39 3.50
CA LEU A 240 -11.33 20.72 3.48
C LEU A 240 -10.99 21.74 4.57
N LYS A 241 -11.82 22.77 4.75
CA LYS A 241 -11.63 23.78 5.79
C LYS A 241 -11.64 23.17 7.18
N GLU A 242 -12.60 22.29 7.47
CA GLU A 242 -12.69 21.57 8.74
C GLU A 242 -11.48 20.65 8.97
N ALA A 243 -11.05 19.92 7.94
CA ALA A 243 -9.87 19.07 8.01
C ALA A 243 -8.58 19.85 8.26
N ILE A 244 -8.38 21.01 7.58
CA ILE A 244 -7.24 21.90 7.81
C ILE A 244 -7.29 22.47 9.24
N THR A 245 -8.46 22.89 9.71
CA THR A 245 -8.61 23.44 11.06
C THR A 245 -8.33 22.37 12.13
N GLY A 246 -8.86 21.17 11.96
CA GLY A 246 -8.59 20.02 12.85
C GLY A 246 -7.11 19.65 12.85
N TYR A 247 -6.47 19.60 11.68
CA TYR A 247 -5.02 19.39 11.59
C TYR A 247 -4.24 20.49 12.32
N THR A 248 -4.57 21.76 12.10
CA THR A 248 -3.91 22.90 12.76
C THR A 248 -4.05 22.81 14.28
N GLU A 249 -5.22 22.43 14.79
CA GLU A 249 -5.44 22.26 16.24
C GLU A 249 -4.53 21.17 16.82
N TRP A 250 -4.48 20.00 16.18
CA TRP A 250 -3.69 18.89 16.70
C TRP A 250 -2.18 19.08 16.51
N VAL A 251 -1.74 19.71 15.39
CA VAL A 251 -0.32 20.04 15.21
C VAL A 251 0.16 21.05 16.23
N LEU A 252 -0.67 22.05 16.56
CA LEU A 252 -0.34 23.00 17.62
C LEU A 252 -0.25 22.34 18.99
N LYS A 253 -1.24 21.51 19.36
CA LYS A 253 -1.21 20.78 20.64
C LYS A 253 0.02 19.87 20.75
N PHE A 254 0.33 19.15 19.69
CA PHE A 254 1.51 18.29 19.63
C PHE A 254 2.81 19.10 19.72
N SER A 255 2.96 20.16 18.93
CA SER A 255 4.16 21.00 18.92
C SER A 255 4.35 21.76 20.22
N LEU A 256 3.28 22.31 20.82
CA LEU A 256 3.33 22.99 22.11
C LEU A 256 3.64 22.01 23.26
N GLY A 257 3.30 20.72 23.13
CA GLY A 257 3.72 19.69 24.06
C GLY A 257 5.25 19.55 24.15
N TRP A 258 5.97 19.81 23.06
CA TRP A 258 7.44 19.74 22.99
C TRP A 258 8.15 21.03 23.39
N GLN A 259 7.45 22.17 23.48
CA GLN A 259 8.04 23.50 23.59
C GLN A 259 9.01 23.71 24.77
N ASN A 260 8.87 22.93 25.85
CA ASN A 260 9.73 23.03 27.03
C ASN A 260 10.77 21.89 27.09
N CYS A 261 10.36 20.67 26.76
CA CYS A 261 11.19 19.47 26.95
C CYS A 261 12.30 19.36 25.90
N MET A 262 11.98 19.61 24.63
CA MET A 262 12.94 19.55 23.54
C MET A 262 14.04 20.62 23.62
N PRO A 263 13.74 21.92 23.85
CA PRO A 263 14.76 22.92 24.11
C PRO A 263 15.58 22.64 25.38
N ALA A 264 14.96 22.11 26.44
CA ALA A 264 15.68 21.74 27.66
C ALA A 264 16.67 20.60 27.38
N PHE A 265 16.21 19.51 26.72
CA PHE A 265 17.09 18.42 26.30
C PHE A 265 18.24 18.92 25.44
N THR A 266 17.95 19.62 24.34
CA THR A 266 18.97 20.10 23.41
C THR A 266 19.94 21.10 24.07
N THR A 267 19.44 21.95 24.96
CA THR A 267 20.30 22.89 25.69
C THR A 267 21.21 22.18 26.67
N ILE A 268 20.69 21.24 27.48
CA ILE A 268 21.50 20.50 28.44
C ILE A 268 22.51 19.60 27.72
N ILE A 269 22.11 18.84 26.70
CA ILE A 269 22.99 17.88 26.03
C ILE A 269 24.12 18.57 25.26
N ASN A 270 23.85 19.73 24.65
CA ASN A 270 24.87 20.49 23.95
C ASN A 270 25.80 21.31 24.89
N ASN A 271 25.40 21.46 26.16
CA ASN A 271 26.13 22.26 27.13
C ASN A 271 26.53 21.46 28.40
N VAL A 272 26.72 20.14 28.29
CA VAL A 272 27.18 19.29 29.41
C VAL A 272 28.48 19.81 30.00
N TYR A 273 29.33 20.47 29.22
CA TYR A 273 30.58 21.09 29.67
C TYR A 273 30.33 22.19 30.73
N LEU A 274 29.17 22.82 30.80
CA LEU A 274 28.81 23.78 31.85
C LEU A 274 28.76 23.14 33.25
N ILE A 275 28.50 21.84 33.33
CA ILE A 275 28.59 21.07 34.58
C ILE A 275 30.06 20.73 34.87
N LEU A 276 30.82 20.43 33.82
CA LEU A 276 32.25 20.10 33.97
C LEU A 276 33.12 21.25 34.49
N VAL A 277 32.83 22.49 34.09
CA VAL A 277 33.64 23.64 34.47
C VAL A 277 33.62 23.87 36.00
N PRO A 278 32.48 23.97 36.69
CA PRO A 278 32.43 24.07 38.15
C PRO A 278 33.07 22.86 38.85
N VAL A 279 32.82 21.65 38.38
CA VAL A 279 33.41 20.43 38.93
C VAL A 279 34.93 20.44 38.72
N GLY A 280 35.40 20.90 37.56
CA GLY A 280 36.82 21.08 37.26
C GLY A 280 37.48 22.06 38.21
N ILE A 281 36.88 23.22 38.49
CA ILE A 281 37.40 24.20 39.46
C ILE A 281 37.51 23.57 40.87
N LEU A 282 36.51 22.84 41.30
CA LEU A 282 36.49 22.16 42.61
C LEU A 282 37.59 21.06 42.68
N ILE A 283 37.79 20.28 41.65
CA ILE A 283 38.83 19.24 41.61
C ILE A 283 40.22 19.89 41.53
N GLY A 284 40.36 20.86 40.64
CA GLY A 284 41.62 21.57 40.43
C GLY A 284 42.13 22.32 41.66
N SER A 285 41.20 22.94 42.43
CA SER A 285 41.54 23.64 43.70
C SER A 285 42.06 22.71 44.82
N ARG A 286 41.85 21.38 44.66
CA ARG A 286 42.26 20.34 45.63
C ARG A 286 43.30 19.37 45.04
N SER A 287 43.77 19.60 43.85
CA SER A 287 44.70 18.70 43.17
C SER A 287 46.16 19.11 43.46
N ASP A 288 46.94 18.17 43.97
CA ASP A 288 48.39 18.32 44.12
C ASP A 288 49.13 18.18 42.79
N ASP A 289 48.58 17.43 41.83
CA ASP A 289 49.04 17.30 40.44
C ASP A 289 48.21 18.18 39.50
N PHE A 290 48.60 19.45 39.41
CA PHE A 290 47.94 20.40 38.53
C PHE A 290 48.15 20.07 37.04
N ALA A 291 49.27 19.50 36.64
CA ALA A 291 49.53 19.10 35.25
C ALA A 291 48.63 17.94 34.82
N GLY A 292 48.51 16.88 35.60
CA GLY A 292 47.62 15.78 35.34
C GLY A 292 46.13 16.17 35.35
N PHE A 293 45.76 17.08 36.28
CA PHE A 293 44.41 17.66 36.30
C PHE A 293 44.12 18.46 35.01
N ALA A 294 45.01 19.38 34.63
CA ALA A 294 44.82 20.23 33.45
C ALA A 294 44.67 19.40 32.16
N MET A 295 45.53 18.39 32.01
CA MET A 295 45.47 17.45 30.89
C MET A 295 44.09 16.77 30.80
N THR A 296 43.63 16.19 31.90
CA THR A 296 42.35 15.49 31.96
C THR A 296 41.20 16.46 31.70
N PHE A 297 41.22 17.64 32.28
CA PHE A 297 40.20 18.65 32.11
C PHE A 297 40.09 19.14 30.64
N ILE A 298 41.22 19.40 29.99
CA ILE A 298 41.25 19.78 28.57
C ILE A 298 40.67 18.66 27.70
N PHE A 299 41.03 17.40 27.98
CA PHE A 299 40.46 16.28 27.26
C PHE A 299 38.93 16.26 27.35
N TYR A 300 38.36 16.42 28.54
CA TYR A 300 36.91 16.43 28.71
C TYR A 300 36.24 17.63 28.03
N LEU A 301 36.88 18.80 28.03
CA LEU A 301 36.38 19.97 27.29
C LEU A 301 36.33 19.75 25.79
N LEU A 302 37.23 18.94 25.23
CA LEU A 302 37.22 18.56 23.81
C LEU A 302 36.30 17.39 23.49
N PHE A 303 36.20 16.40 24.41
CA PHE A 303 35.46 15.17 24.17
C PHE A 303 33.95 15.30 24.42
N VAL A 304 33.56 16.04 25.45
CA VAL A 304 32.14 16.17 25.84
C VAL A 304 31.25 16.81 24.77
N PRO A 305 31.66 17.80 23.99
CA PRO A 305 30.87 18.30 22.88
C PRO A 305 30.57 17.25 21.79
N ALA A 306 31.44 16.24 21.61
CA ALA A 306 31.19 15.15 20.68
C ALA A 306 30.02 14.24 21.13
N ILE A 307 29.74 14.22 22.44
CA ILE A 307 28.64 13.44 23.04
C ILE A 307 27.29 13.83 22.45
N SER A 308 27.05 15.12 22.29
CA SER A 308 25.79 15.64 21.76
C SER A 308 25.46 15.07 20.36
N GLY A 309 26.47 14.97 19.48
CA GLY A 309 26.31 14.40 18.16
C GLY A 309 25.92 12.91 18.17
N VAL A 310 26.49 12.15 19.11
CA VAL A 310 26.18 10.73 19.29
C VAL A 310 24.75 10.53 19.82
N LEU A 311 24.35 11.30 20.83
CA LEU A 311 23.07 11.12 21.52
C LEU A 311 21.89 11.69 20.72
N ASN A 312 22.09 12.78 19.98
CA ASN A 312 21.03 13.30 19.10
C ASN A 312 20.62 12.30 18.02
N LYS A 313 21.52 11.42 17.56
CA LYS A 313 21.16 10.36 16.59
C LYS A 313 20.11 9.39 17.14
N ILE A 314 20.13 9.08 18.44
CA ILE A 314 19.16 8.17 19.08
C ILE A 314 17.74 8.70 18.93
N MET A 315 17.55 10.01 19.03
CA MET A 315 16.25 10.66 18.95
C MET A 315 15.62 10.49 17.53
N TYR A 316 16.39 10.69 16.47
CA TYR A 316 15.91 10.55 15.09
C TYR A 316 15.56 9.11 14.71
N ILE A 317 16.23 8.13 15.32
CA ILE A 317 15.96 6.70 15.06
C ILE A 317 14.57 6.28 15.54
N SER A 318 14.11 6.84 16.64
CA SER A 318 12.77 6.58 17.20
C SER A 318 11.65 6.90 16.20
N GLU A 319 11.77 8.01 15.48
CA GLU A 319 10.82 8.39 14.41
C GLU A 319 10.84 7.39 13.24
N SER A 320 12.03 6.97 12.82
CA SER A 320 12.19 6.00 11.74
C SER A 320 11.55 4.65 12.04
N PHE A 321 11.64 4.19 13.31
CA PHE A 321 10.98 2.96 13.75
C PHE A 321 9.45 3.05 13.68
N MET A 322 8.87 4.19 14.03
CA MET A 322 7.43 4.40 13.94
C MET A 322 6.93 4.39 12.48
N GLN A 323 7.70 5.01 11.58
CA GLN A 323 7.36 5.03 10.15
C GLN A 323 7.42 3.64 9.52
N ILE A 324 8.48 2.87 9.80
CA ILE A 324 8.62 1.53 9.22
C ILE A 324 7.55 0.58 9.76
N ASP A 325 7.20 0.67 11.05
CA ASP A 325 6.12 -0.14 11.64
C ASP A 325 4.79 0.08 10.91
N GLY A 326 4.43 1.34 10.65
CA GLY A 326 3.24 1.70 9.88
C GLY A 326 3.27 1.23 8.43
N ASN A 327 4.43 1.31 7.76
CA ASN A 327 4.57 0.89 6.37
C ASN A 327 4.48 -0.64 6.22
N VAL A 328 5.14 -1.37 7.11
CA VAL A 328 5.09 -2.84 7.16
C VAL A 328 3.67 -3.33 7.48
N ALA A 329 2.98 -2.70 8.42
CA ALA A 329 1.61 -3.05 8.75
C ALA A 329 0.66 -2.93 7.54
N ARG A 330 0.80 -1.86 6.74
CA ARG A 330 0.00 -1.67 5.50
C ARG A 330 0.33 -2.71 4.42
N MET A 331 1.57 -3.12 4.30
CA MET A 331 1.99 -4.18 3.40
C MET A 331 1.42 -5.53 3.86
N ASP A 332 1.56 -5.86 5.14
CA ASP A 332 1.07 -7.10 5.72
C ASP A 332 -0.46 -7.19 5.68
N GLU A 333 -1.20 -6.08 5.70
CA GLU A 333 -2.65 -6.06 5.51
C GLU A 333 -3.04 -6.70 4.16
N ILE A 334 -2.28 -6.46 3.09
CA ILE A 334 -2.53 -7.08 1.78
C ILE A 334 -1.99 -8.51 1.74
N LEU A 335 -0.78 -8.75 2.23
CA LEU A 335 -0.16 -10.09 2.24
C LEU A 335 -0.90 -11.10 3.12
N ASN A 336 -1.69 -10.65 4.08
CA ASN A 336 -2.52 -11.51 4.93
C ASN A 336 -3.91 -11.79 4.35
N ILE A 337 -4.28 -11.18 3.20
CA ILE A 337 -5.51 -11.56 2.49
C ILE A 337 -5.35 -13.02 2.05
N PRO A 338 -6.29 -13.92 2.41
CA PRO A 338 -6.18 -15.30 2.01
C PRO A 338 -6.21 -15.44 0.48
N GLU A 339 -5.30 -16.25 -0.04
CA GLU A 339 -5.32 -16.65 -1.44
C GLU A 339 -6.61 -17.42 -1.77
N MET A 340 -7.04 -17.39 -3.03
CA MET A 340 -8.21 -18.16 -3.47
C MET A 340 -7.91 -19.66 -3.30
N PRO A 341 -8.75 -20.42 -2.56
CA PRO A 341 -8.50 -21.85 -2.38
C PRO A 341 -8.54 -22.60 -3.70
N GLU A 342 -7.47 -23.30 -4.03
CA GLU A 342 -7.42 -24.20 -5.18
C GLU A 342 -7.82 -25.62 -4.77
N THR A 343 -8.58 -26.29 -5.64
CA THR A 343 -8.95 -27.68 -5.41
C THR A 343 -7.82 -28.63 -5.85
N SER A 344 -7.50 -29.60 -5.01
CA SER A 344 -6.53 -30.67 -5.35
C SER A 344 -7.06 -31.68 -6.38
N HIS A 345 -8.37 -31.76 -6.57
CA HIS A 345 -9.05 -32.69 -7.47
C HIS A 345 -10.07 -31.97 -8.34
N PRO A 346 -9.61 -31.20 -9.35
CA PRO A 346 -10.51 -30.41 -10.19
C PRO A 346 -11.46 -31.28 -10.99
N LYS A 347 -12.74 -30.91 -10.98
CA LYS A 347 -13.80 -31.52 -11.76
C LYS A 347 -14.11 -30.69 -12.99
N LYS A 348 -14.49 -31.32 -14.09
CA LYS A 348 -14.92 -30.64 -15.32
C LYS A 348 -16.45 -30.63 -15.39
N PRO A 349 -17.06 -29.51 -15.80
CA PRO A 349 -18.52 -29.45 -15.97
C PRO A 349 -18.99 -30.32 -17.15
N VAL A 350 -20.22 -30.81 -17.04
CA VAL A 350 -20.86 -31.68 -18.09
C VAL A 350 -21.93 -30.90 -18.85
N GLY A 351 -21.86 -29.60 -18.89
CA GLY A 351 -22.77 -28.71 -19.59
C GLY A 351 -22.47 -27.26 -19.21
N ASP A 352 -23.29 -26.35 -19.70
CA ASP A 352 -23.09 -24.93 -19.56
C ASP A 352 -24.27 -24.23 -18.86
N ASP A 353 -25.09 -24.99 -18.11
CA ASP A 353 -26.09 -24.43 -17.23
C ASP A 353 -25.46 -23.89 -15.96
N VAL A 354 -25.99 -22.77 -15.46
CA VAL A 354 -25.53 -22.13 -14.22
C VAL A 354 -26.65 -22.19 -13.19
N ALA A 355 -26.39 -22.75 -11.99
CA ALA A 355 -27.37 -22.80 -10.94
C ALA A 355 -26.84 -22.28 -9.60
N PHE A 356 -27.69 -21.52 -8.91
CA PHE A 356 -27.49 -21.02 -7.57
C PHE A 356 -28.34 -21.85 -6.61
N HIS A 357 -27.75 -22.36 -5.53
CA HIS A 357 -28.38 -23.18 -4.52
C HIS A 357 -28.24 -22.54 -3.14
N ASP A 358 -29.29 -21.87 -2.66
CA ASP A 358 -29.39 -21.21 -1.36
C ASP A 358 -28.18 -20.30 -1.04
N VAL A 359 -27.75 -19.52 -2.05
CA VAL A 359 -26.55 -18.68 -1.99
C VAL A 359 -26.78 -17.46 -1.11
N SER A 360 -25.93 -17.31 -0.09
CA SER A 360 -25.80 -16.08 0.69
C SER A 360 -24.35 -15.57 0.62
N PHE A 361 -24.20 -14.25 0.58
CA PHE A 361 -22.89 -13.61 0.45
C PHE A 361 -22.84 -12.24 1.13
N SER A 362 -21.69 -11.96 1.78
CA SER A 362 -21.34 -10.65 2.35
C SER A 362 -19.92 -10.27 1.93
N TYR A 363 -19.72 -9.02 1.50
CA TYR A 363 -18.40 -8.49 1.15
C TYR A 363 -17.50 -8.25 2.37
N THR A 364 -18.09 -7.97 3.52
CA THR A 364 -17.38 -7.69 4.77
C THR A 364 -17.13 -8.93 5.62
N GLY A 365 -17.78 -10.05 5.27
CA GLY A 365 -17.83 -11.26 6.10
C GLY A 365 -18.79 -11.12 7.31
N ASP A 366 -19.41 -9.95 7.50
CA ASP A 366 -20.42 -9.74 8.55
C ASP A 366 -21.77 -10.34 8.12
N VAL A 367 -22.31 -11.21 8.95
CA VAL A 367 -23.60 -11.87 8.71
C VAL A 367 -24.78 -10.88 8.70
N SER A 368 -24.59 -9.70 9.30
CA SER A 368 -25.61 -8.63 9.32
C SER A 368 -25.66 -7.80 8.03
N GLU A 369 -24.57 -7.80 7.23
CA GLU A 369 -24.46 -7.02 5.99
C GLU A 369 -24.41 -7.94 4.76
N LYS A 370 -25.50 -8.65 4.49
CA LYS A 370 -25.59 -9.55 3.34
C LYS A 370 -25.89 -8.78 2.04
N ALA A 371 -25.08 -9.02 1.03
CA ALA A 371 -25.34 -8.56 -0.33
C ALA A 371 -26.30 -9.49 -1.09
N LEU A 372 -26.30 -10.79 -0.76
CA LEU A 372 -27.27 -11.80 -1.22
C LEU A 372 -27.72 -12.65 -0.03
N GLU A 373 -28.99 -13.04 -0.02
CA GLU A 373 -29.57 -13.88 1.04
C GLU A 373 -30.49 -14.97 0.44
N ASN A 374 -30.07 -16.24 0.61
CA ASN A 374 -30.77 -17.44 0.19
C ASN A 374 -31.27 -17.39 -1.27
N VAL A 375 -30.40 -16.96 -2.19
CA VAL A 375 -30.76 -16.85 -3.61
C VAL A 375 -30.62 -18.21 -4.29
N SER A 376 -31.69 -18.67 -4.91
CA SER A 376 -31.72 -19.91 -5.69
C SER A 376 -32.39 -19.67 -7.04
N PHE A 377 -31.70 -19.98 -8.13
CA PHE A 377 -32.23 -19.95 -9.50
C PHE A 377 -31.35 -20.78 -10.44
N SER A 378 -31.83 -21.02 -11.65
CA SER A 378 -31.05 -21.67 -12.71
C SER A 378 -31.16 -20.91 -14.02
N ALA A 379 -29.99 -20.71 -14.68
CA ALA A 379 -29.89 -20.26 -16.06
C ALA A 379 -29.55 -21.49 -16.93
N LYS A 380 -30.47 -21.88 -17.80
CA LYS A 380 -30.33 -23.10 -18.60
C LYS A 380 -29.37 -22.89 -19.77
N GLN A 381 -28.68 -23.94 -20.15
CA GLN A 381 -27.80 -23.96 -21.31
C GLN A 381 -28.48 -23.42 -22.57
N GLY A 382 -27.83 -22.52 -23.28
CA GLY A 382 -28.28 -21.93 -24.53
C GLY A 382 -29.43 -20.92 -24.40
N GLN A 383 -29.80 -20.51 -23.16
CA GLN A 383 -30.84 -19.53 -22.89
C GLN A 383 -30.27 -18.20 -22.37
N ILE A 384 -31.06 -17.15 -22.58
CA ILE A 384 -30.76 -15.80 -22.06
C ILE A 384 -31.52 -15.60 -20.74
N THR A 385 -30.80 -15.47 -19.64
CA THR A 385 -31.35 -15.13 -18.32
C THR A 385 -31.01 -13.69 -17.99
N ALA A 386 -31.99 -12.82 -17.83
CA ALA A 386 -31.82 -11.42 -17.47
C ALA A 386 -32.06 -11.21 -15.97
N ILE A 387 -31.16 -10.42 -15.34
CA ILE A 387 -31.27 -10.05 -13.93
C ILE A 387 -31.56 -8.56 -13.85
N VAL A 388 -32.67 -8.18 -13.22
CA VAL A 388 -33.16 -6.80 -13.09
C VAL A 388 -33.47 -6.47 -11.64
N GLY A 389 -33.64 -5.19 -11.34
CA GLY A 389 -34.00 -4.67 -10.01
C GLY A 389 -33.37 -3.32 -9.71
N PRO A 390 -33.68 -2.70 -8.57
CA PRO A 390 -33.12 -1.42 -8.18
C PRO A 390 -31.61 -1.50 -7.95
N SER A 391 -30.93 -0.32 -7.95
CA SER A 391 -29.53 -0.26 -7.56
C SER A 391 -29.33 -0.75 -6.13
N GLY A 392 -28.23 -1.49 -5.88
CA GLY A 392 -27.99 -2.14 -4.60
C GLY A 392 -28.80 -3.43 -4.36
N GLY A 393 -29.56 -3.92 -5.35
CA GLY A 393 -30.35 -5.16 -5.24
C GLY A 393 -29.55 -6.47 -5.26
N GLY A 394 -28.21 -6.45 -5.46
CA GLY A 394 -27.36 -7.65 -5.49
C GLY A 394 -27.06 -8.19 -6.90
N LYS A 395 -27.46 -7.48 -7.96
CA LYS A 395 -27.32 -7.95 -9.36
C LYS A 395 -25.86 -8.18 -9.78
N SER A 396 -24.99 -7.17 -9.63
CA SER A 396 -23.56 -7.30 -9.98
C SER A 396 -22.84 -8.29 -9.05
N THR A 397 -23.34 -8.50 -7.84
CA THR A 397 -22.83 -9.54 -6.93
C THR A 397 -23.03 -10.93 -7.52
N ILE A 398 -24.21 -11.21 -8.11
CA ILE A 398 -24.49 -12.50 -8.80
C ILE A 398 -23.47 -12.72 -9.92
N ALA A 399 -23.24 -11.72 -10.78
CA ALA A 399 -22.28 -11.80 -11.87
C ALA A 399 -20.85 -12.10 -11.39
N ASN A 400 -20.41 -11.39 -10.34
CA ASN A 400 -19.08 -11.58 -9.76
C ASN A 400 -18.92 -12.99 -9.15
N LEU A 401 -19.96 -13.53 -8.55
CA LEU A 401 -19.92 -14.87 -7.93
C LEU A 401 -19.92 -16.00 -8.97
N ILE A 402 -20.56 -15.83 -10.14
CA ILE A 402 -20.50 -16.81 -11.25
C ILE A 402 -19.06 -17.00 -11.72
N SER A 403 -18.31 -15.90 -11.83
CA SER A 403 -16.90 -15.92 -12.23
C SER A 403 -15.95 -16.23 -11.06
N ARG A 404 -16.49 -16.56 -9.87
CA ARG A 404 -15.74 -16.84 -8.66
C ARG A 404 -14.75 -15.72 -8.30
N PHE A 405 -15.14 -14.44 -8.48
CA PHE A 405 -14.34 -13.31 -7.98
C PHE A 405 -14.32 -13.27 -6.46
N TRP A 406 -15.29 -13.96 -5.84
CA TRP A 406 -15.43 -14.23 -4.41
C TRP A 406 -16.02 -15.63 -4.23
N ASP A 407 -15.68 -16.30 -3.14
CA ASP A 407 -16.40 -17.49 -2.71
C ASP A 407 -17.66 -17.11 -1.93
N VAL A 408 -18.72 -17.89 -2.07
CA VAL A 408 -19.99 -17.67 -1.35
C VAL A 408 -19.83 -17.86 0.16
N SER A 409 -20.57 -17.11 0.96
CA SER A 409 -20.58 -17.27 2.43
C SER A 409 -21.32 -18.55 2.83
N SER A 410 -22.40 -18.91 2.12
CA SER A 410 -23.13 -20.19 2.26
C SER A 410 -23.82 -20.55 0.96
N GLY A 411 -24.19 -21.81 0.82
CA GLY A 411 -24.76 -22.35 -0.42
C GLY A 411 -23.69 -22.76 -1.43
N SER A 412 -24.10 -22.93 -2.69
CA SER A 412 -23.21 -23.31 -3.78
C SER A 412 -23.65 -22.73 -5.12
N ILE A 413 -22.68 -22.53 -6.02
CA ILE A 413 -22.92 -22.15 -7.42
C ILE A 413 -22.35 -23.25 -8.28
N THR A 414 -23.15 -23.78 -9.19
CA THR A 414 -22.72 -24.88 -10.06
C THR A 414 -22.74 -24.47 -11.54
N ILE A 415 -21.78 -24.98 -12.31
CA ILE A 415 -21.73 -24.92 -13.77
C ILE A 415 -21.74 -26.36 -14.27
N GLY A 416 -22.71 -26.72 -15.12
CA GLY A 416 -22.84 -28.09 -15.59
C GLY A 416 -22.90 -29.13 -14.46
N GLY A 417 -23.51 -28.79 -13.33
CA GLY A 417 -23.65 -29.64 -12.14
C GLY A 417 -22.39 -29.71 -11.25
N VAL A 418 -21.29 -29.02 -11.59
CA VAL A 418 -20.06 -28.96 -10.77
C VAL A 418 -19.98 -27.64 -10.03
N ASP A 419 -19.71 -27.68 -8.72
CA ASP A 419 -19.50 -26.47 -7.92
C ASP A 419 -18.27 -25.70 -8.46
N VAL A 420 -18.40 -24.39 -8.62
CA VAL A 420 -17.30 -23.54 -9.13
C VAL A 420 -16.04 -23.63 -8.25
N ARG A 421 -16.18 -23.98 -6.97
CA ARG A 421 -15.06 -24.21 -6.03
C ARG A 421 -14.28 -25.49 -6.31
N ASP A 422 -14.94 -26.47 -6.96
CA ASP A 422 -14.35 -27.74 -7.36
C ASP A 422 -13.76 -27.71 -8.77
N MET A 423 -13.86 -26.58 -9.49
CA MET A 423 -13.25 -26.40 -10.81
C MET A 423 -11.84 -25.82 -10.67
N ALA A 424 -10.94 -26.18 -11.60
CA ALA A 424 -9.69 -25.46 -11.76
C ALA A 424 -9.98 -24.02 -12.24
N GLU A 425 -9.23 -23.03 -11.76
CA GLU A 425 -9.42 -21.63 -12.14
C GLU A 425 -9.34 -21.43 -13.65
N ASP A 426 -8.34 -22.02 -14.30
CA ASP A 426 -8.18 -21.98 -15.76
C ASP A 426 -9.40 -22.56 -16.51
N ASP A 427 -9.99 -23.64 -16.02
CA ASP A 427 -11.16 -24.24 -16.64
C ASP A 427 -12.39 -23.38 -16.44
N LEU A 428 -12.59 -22.81 -15.23
CA LEU A 428 -13.67 -21.85 -14.97
C LEU A 428 -13.55 -20.62 -15.87
N MET A 429 -12.34 -20.03 -15.94
CA MET A 429 -12.11 -18.86 -16.78
C MET A 429 -12.23 -19.15 -18.29
N ARG A 430 -12.03 -20.38 -18.75
CA ARG A 430 -12.35 -20.78 -20.13
C ARG A 430 -13.85 -20.91 -20.37
N HIS A 431 -14.62 -21.38 -19.40
CA HIS A 431 -16.06 -21.56 -19.54
C HIS A 431 -16.84 -20.24 -19.45
N VAL A 432 -16.37 -19.26 -18.67
CA VAL A 432 -17.07 -18.00 -18.44
C VAL A 432 -16.32 -16.83 -19.08
N SER A 433 -17.03 -16.07 -19.93
CA SER A 433 -16.54 -14.78 -20.43
C SER A 433 -17.34 -13.65 -19.79
N PHE A 434 -16.63 -12.65 -19.27
CA PHE A 434 -17.23 -11.51 -18.58
C PHE A 434 -17.02 -10.23 -19.41
N VAL A 435 -18.10 -9.47 -19.64
CA VAL A 435 -18.02 -8.12 -20.22
C VAL A 435 -18.38 -7.13 -19.11
N PHE A 436 -17.37 -6.44 -18.61
CA PHE A 436 -17.50 -5.49 -17.50
C PHE A 436 -18.19 -4.19 -17.94
N GLN A 437 -18.85 -3.54 -16.99
CA GLN A 437 -19.42 -2.20 -17.14
C GLN A 437 -18.32 -1.17 -17.43
N ASP A 438 -17.25 -1.15 -16.60
CA ASP A 438 -16.09 -0.30 -16.78
C ASP A 438 -15.04 -0.98 -17.64
N ILE A 439 -14.93 -0.54 -18.88
CA ILE A 439 -14.05 -1.15 -19.86
C ILE A 439 -12.63 -0.59 -19.74
N PHE A 440 -11.70 -1.46 -19.40
CA PHE A 440 -10.29 -1.15 -19.38
C PHE A 440 -9.58 -1.62 -20.65
N LEU A 441 -8.84 -0.71 -21.30
CA LEU A 441 -7.93 -1.03 -22.39
C LEU A 441 -6.50 -0.77 -21.95
N PHE A 442 -5.64 -1.77 -22.17
CA PHE A 442 -4.21 -1.64 -21.90
C PHE A 442 -3.55 -0.68 -22.90
N LYS A 443 -2.49 -0.02 -22.45
CA LYS A 443 -1.67 0.87 -23.29
C LYS A 443 -0.79 0.05 -24.23
N GLN A 444 -1.45 -0.55 -25.21
CA GLN A 444 -0.87 -1.40 -26.26
C GLN A 444 -1.71 -1.26 -27.53
N SER A 445 -1.37 -1.98 -28.59
CA SER A 445 -2.12 -1.94 -29.85
C SER A 445 -3.57 -2.43 -29.66
N ILE A 446 -4.47 -2.00 -30.53
CA ILE A 446 -5.85 -2.51 -30.54
C ILE A 446 -5.84 -4.02 -30.83
N LEU A 447 -4.96 -4.48 -31.72
CA LEU A 447 -4.74 -5.89 -32.01
C LEU A 447 -4.46 -6.68 -30.73
N ASP A 448 -3.47 -6.24 -29.92
CA ASP A 448 -3.09 -6.92 -28.68
C ASP A 448 -4.19 -6.82 -27.63
N ASN A 449 -4.90 -5.70 -27.58
CA ASN A 449 -6.06 -5.54 -26.70
C ASN A 449 -7.17 -6.57 -27.02
N ILE A 450 -7.45 -6.87 -28.28
CA ILE A 450 -8.44 -7.90 -28.66
C ILE A 450 -7.86 -9.30 -28.43
N ARG A 451 -6.58 -9.53 -28.80
CA ARG A 451 -5.89 -10.82 -28.63
C ARG A 451 -5.81 -11.30 -27.17
N MET A 452 -5.97 -10.40 -26.19
CA MET A 452 -6.06 -10.81 -24.78
C MET A 452 -7.17 -11.83 -24.48
N GLY A 453 -8.22 -11.89 -25.30
CA GLY A 453 -9.25 -12.94 -25.19
C GLY A 453 -8.72 -14.33 -25.55
N ASN A 454 -7.75 -14.43 -26.46
CA ASN A 454 -7.04 -15.65 -26.83
C ASN A 454 -5.64 -15.29 -27.35
N LEU A 455 -4.62 -15.45 -26.48
CA LEU A 455 -3.23 -15.07 -26.78
C LEU A 455 -2.61 -15.83 -27.97
N SER A 456 -3.14 -17.01 -28.32
CA SER A 456 -2.68 -17.82 -29.45
C SER A 456 -3.34 -17.44 -30.79
N ALA A 457 -4.29 -16.48 -30.78
CA ALA A 457 -5.03 -16.11 -31.96
C ALA A 457 -4.17 -15.42 -33.03
N SER A 458 -4.33 -15.81 -34.30
CA SER A 458 -3.71 -15.13 -35.43
C SER A 458 -4.33 -13.74 -35.66
N GLU A 459 -3.66 -12.90 -36.44
CA GLU A 459 -4.19 -11.57 -36.78
C GLU A 459 -5.51 -11.66 -37.54
N GLU A 460 -5.66 -12.65 -38.43
CA GLU A 460 -6.90 -12.90 -39.18
C GLU A 460 -8.06 -13.24 -38.25
N GLN A 461 -7.80 -14.02 -37.20
CA GLN A 461 -8.80 -14.36 -36.18
C GLN A 461 -9.21 -13.12 -35.36
N VAL A 462 -8.23 -12.26 -35.03
CA VAL A 462 -8.52 -10.98 -34.37
C VAL A 462 -9.39 -10.08 -35.24
N ILE A 463 -9.06 -9.97 -36.55
CA ILE A 463 -9.85 -9.20 -37.50
C ILE A 463 -11.27 -9.78 -37.65
N ALA A 464 -11.42 -11.12 -37.69
CA ALA A 464 -12.71 -11.77 -37.74
C ALA A 464 -13.58 -11.46 -36.51
N ALA A 465 -12.99 -11.53 -35.29
CA ALA A 465 -13.63 -11.15 -34.06
C ALA A 465 -14.04 -9.68 -34.05
N ALA A 466 -13.17 -8.79 -34.53
CA ALA A 466 -13.44 -7.37 -34.64
C ALA A 466 -14.60 -7.06 -35.64
N LYS A 467 -14.70 -7.79 -36.74
CA LYS A 467 -15.85 -7.70 -37.67
C LYS A 467 -17.13 -8.14 -37.00
N ALA A 468 -17.11 -9.27 -36.28
CA ALA A 468 -18.25 -9.77 -35.53
C ALA A 468 -18.73 -8.76 -34.44
N ALA A 469 -17.80 -8.12 -33.78
CA ALA A 469 -18.05 -7.08 -32.76
C ALA A 469 -18.30 -5.67 -33.34
N GLN A 470 -18.50 -5.51 -34.64
CA GLN A 470 -18.76 -4.21 -35.31
C GLN A 470 -17.68 -3.14 -35.03
N CYS A 471 -16.40 -3.54 -34.84
CA CYS A 471 -15.30 -2.60 -34.60
C CYS A 471 -14.31 -2.49 -35.77
N HIS A 472 -14.35 -3.39 -36.72
CA HIS A 472 -13.41 -3.39 -37.89
C HIS A 472 -13.43 -2.06 -38.65
N GLU A 473 -14.60 -1.48 -38.88
CA GLU A 473 -14.75 -0.29 -39.71
C GLU A 473 -14.08 0.94 -39.11
N PHE A 474 -14.29 1.20 -37.80
CA PHE A 474 -13.63 2.35 -37.18
C PHE A 474 -12.12 2.08 -37.00
N ILE A 475 -11.71 0.84 -36.68
CA ILE A 475 -10.29 0.51 -36.50
C ILE A 475 -9.53 0.76 -37.82
N SER A 476 -10.11 0.34 -38.94
CA SER A 476 -9.48 0.51 -40.26
C SER A 476 -9.32 1.99 -40.70
N LYS A 477 -10.11 2.91 -40.11
CA LYS A 477 -10.00 4.35 -40.36
C LYS A 477 -8.91 5.03 -39.51
N LEU A 478 -8.36 4.32 -38.50
CA LEU A 478 -7.28 4.87 -37.69
C LEU A 478 -5.95 4.86 -38.45
N PRO A 479 -5.06 5.85 -38.20
CA PRO A 479 -3.79 5.96 -38.94
C PRO A 479 -2.89 4.72 -38.92
N GLY A 480 -2.91 3.95 -37.83
CA GLY A 480 -2.17 2.70 -37.68
C GLY A 480 -3.05 1.45 -37.73
N GLY A 481 -4.35 1.57 -38.07
CA GLY A 481 -5.28 0.44 -38.07
C GLY A 481 -5.25 -0.33 -36.75
N TYR A 482 -5.15 -1.65 -36.84
CA TYR A 482 -5.06 -2.55 -35.68
C TYR A 482 -3.80 -2.35 -34.82
N HIS A 483 -2.72 -1.79 -35.37
CA HIS A 483 -1.48 -1.50 -34.63
C HIS A 483 -1.52 -0.15 -33.91
N THR A 484 -2.63 0.57 -33.99
CA THR A 484 -2.83 1.82 -33.25
C THR A 484 -2.77 1.56 -31.74
N VAL A 485 -1.89 2.32 -31.04
CA VAL A 485 -1.75 2.23 -29.58
C VAL A 485 -2.81 3.08 -28.90
N VAL A 486 -3.52 2.49 -27.94
CA VAL A 486 -4.54 3.16 -27.11
C VAL A 486 -3.92 3.65 -25.81
N GLY A 487 -4.38 4.80 -25.28
CA GLY A 487 -3.99 5.28 -23.93
C GLY A 487 -3.50 6.73 -23.90
N SER A 488 -2.97 7.20 -22.77
CA SER A 488 -2.72 8.61 -22.45
C SER A 488 -1.80 9.40 -23.39
N LYS A 489 -1.04 8.73 -24.25
CA LYS A 489 -0.26 9.33 -25.35
C LYS A 489 -0.67 8.77 -26.73
N GLY A 490 -1.72 7.94 -26.77
CA GLY A 490 -2.30 7.35 -27.97
C GLY A 490 -3.66 7.94 -28.30
N ILE A 491 -4.38 7.26 -29.20
CA ILE A 491 -5.71 7.69 -29.61
C ILE A 491 -6.72 7.47 -28.47
N HIS A 492 -7.57 8.45 -28.25
CA HIS A 492 -8.72 8.34 -27.35
C HIS A 492 -9.91 7.78 -28.10
N LEU A 493 -10.39 6.61 -27.67
CA LEU A 493 -11.59 5.97 -28.21
C LEU A 493 -12.83 6.44 -27.43
N SER A 494 -13.95 6.57 -28.14
CA SER A 494 -15.26 6.83 -27.54
C SER A 494 -15.69 5.68 -26.62
N GLY A 495 -16.69 5.90 -25.76
CA GLY A 495 -17.24 4.86 -24.90
C GLY A 495 -17.73 3.65 -25.69
N GLY A 496 -18.49 3.88 -26.78
CA GLY A 496 -19.02 2.82 -27.63
C GLY A 496 -17.92 2.05 -28.40
N GLU A 497 -16.84 2.71 -28.85
CA GLU A 497 -15.71 2.05 -29.51
C GLU A 497 -14.97 1.15 -28.52
N ARG A 498 -14.71 1.61 -27.29
CA ARG A 498 -14.10 0.80 -26.23
C ARG A 498 -14.96 -0.43 -25.93
N GLN A 499 -16.28 -0.26 -25.87
CA GLN A 499 -17.23 -1.34 -25.60
C GLN A 499 -17.19 -2.41 -26.69
N ARG A 500 -17.18 -2.03 -27.97
CA ARG A 500 -17.05 -2.97 -29.06
C ARG A 500 -15.73 -3.74 -29.05
N ILE A 501 -14.61 -3.11 -28.64
CA ILE A 501 -13.34 -3.82 -28.42
C ILE A 501 -13.45 -4.85 -27.29
N ALA A 502 -14.15 -4.53 -26.17
CA ALA A 502 -14.39 -5.49 -25.11
C ALA A 502 -15.27 -6.66 -25.56
N ILE A 503 -16.28 -6.39 -26.41
CA ILE A 503 -17.08 -7.45 -27.05
C ILE A 503 -16.22 -8.31 -27.96
N ALA A 504 -15.29 -7.71 -28.75
CA ALA A 504 -14.37 -8.46 -29.59
C ALA A 504 -13.44 -9.40 -28.79
N ARG A 505 -13.01 -8.97 -27.56
CA ARG A 505 -12.30 -9.86 -26.61
C ARG A 505 -13.13 -11.06 -26.20
N ALA A 506 -14.42 -10.85 -25.93
CA ALA A 506 -15.33 -11.93 -25.55
C ALA A 506 -15.62 -12.87 -26.75
N VAL A 507 -15.75 -12.32 -27.96
CA VAL A 507 -15.94 -13.10 -29.19
C VAL A 507 -14.75 -14.01 -29.48
N ILE A 508 -13.52 -13.49 -29.40
CA ILE A 508 -12.31 -14.27 -29.71
C ILE A 508 -11.99 -15.31 -28.62
N LYS A 509 -12.43 -15.06 -27.39
CA LYS A 509 -12.32 -16.01 -26.27
C LYS A 509 -13.25 -17.21 -26.46
N ASP A 510 -14.40 -16.99 -27.04
CA ASP A 510 -15.40 -18.00 -27.44
C ASP A 510 -15.87 -18.93 -26.30
N SER A 511 -16.07 -18.39 -25.10
CA SER A 511 -16.58 -19.14 -23.96
C SER A 511 -18.05 -19.52 -24.12
N PRO A 512 -18.50 -20.69 -23.61
CA PRO A 512 -19.90 -21.13 -23.71
C PRO A 512 -20.85 -20.33 -22.82
N ILE A 513 -20.36 -19.73 -21.73
CA ILE A 513 -21.15 -18.91 -20.81
C ILE A 513 -20.70 -17.46 -20.91
N ILE A 514 -21.64 -16.54 -21.11
CA ILE A 514 -21.39 -15.10 -21.21
C ILE A 514 -22.10 -14.38 -20.05
N VAL A 515 -21.34 -13.59 -19.30
CA VAL A 515 -21.88 -12.69 -18.27
C VAL A 515 -21.69 -11.24 -18.74
N LEU A 516 -22.80 -10.51 -18.87
CA LEU A 516 -22.83 -9.12 -19.32
C LEU A 516 -23.29 -8.22 -18.16
N ASP A 517 -22.45 -7.31 -17.69
CA ASP A 517 -22.80 -6.32 -16.69
C ASP A 517 -22.98 -4.95 -17.35
N GLU A 518 -24.21 -4.46 -17.41
CA GLU A 518 -24.65 -3.14 -17.91
C GLU A 518 -23.92 -2.63 -19.16
N ALA A 519 -24.07 -3.32 -20.26
CA ALA A 519 -23.25 -3.10 -21.45
C ALA A 519 -23.64 -1.89 -22.34
N THR A 520 -24.61 -1.02 -21.99
CA THR A 520 -25.16 0.00 -22.93
C THR A 520 -25.33 1.42 -22.36
N ALA A 521 -24.81 1.74 -21.19
CA ALA A 521 -24.85 3.09 -20.64
C ALA A 521 -23.93 4.05 -21.43
N PHE A 522 -24.47 5.18 -21.91
CA PHE A 522 -23.73 6.30 -22.54
C PHE A 522 -23.33 6.17 -24.02
N SER A 523 -24.00 5.40 -24.84
CA SER A 523 -23.79 5.41 -26.30
C SER A 523 -24.81 6.30 -27.02
N ASP A 524 -24.39 7.00 -28.08
CA ASP A 524 -25.33 7.61 -29.02
C ASP A 524 -26.14 6.54 -29.76
N PRO A 525 -27.28 6.87 -30.39
CA PRO A 525 -28.17 5.88 -31.02
C PRO A 525 -27.48 5.01 -32.07
N GLU A 526 -26.50 5.54 -32.80
CA GLU A 526 -25.79 4.79 -33.83
C GLU A 526 -24.84 3.75 -33.19
N ASN A 527 -24.06 4.15 -32.19
CA ASN A 527 -23.22 3.22 -31.44
C ASN A 527 -24.04 2.20 -30.67
N GLU A 528 -25.21 2.56 -30.11
CA GLU A 528 -26.10 1.63 -29.44
C GLU A 528 -26.58 0.52 -30.39
N TYR A 529 -26.97 0.87 -31.60
CA TYR A 529 -27.36 -0.12 -32.62
C TYR A 529 -26.21 -1.09 -32.96
N LEU A 530 -25.00 -0.57 -33.16
CA LEU A 530 -23.82 -1.38 -33.46
C LEU A 530 -23.44 -2.30 -32.29
N ILE A 531 -23.57 -1.83 -31.06
CA ILE A 531 -23.31 -2.62 -29.84
C ILE A 531 -24.34 -3.73 -29.70
N GLN A 532 -25.62 -3.45 -29.94
CA GLN A 532 -26.66 -4.48 -29.90
C GLN A 532 -26.41 -5.59 -30.91
N LYS A 533 -26.06 -5.22 -32.15
CA LYS A 533 -25.70 -6.16 -33.19
C LYS A 533 -24.46 -7.01 -32.83
N ALA A 534 -23.48 -6.41 -32.16
CA ALA A 534 -22.32 -7.13 -31.66
C ALA A 534 -22.70 -8.12 -30.54
N PHE A 535 -23.59 -7.73 -29.65
CA PHE A 535 -24.11 -8.64 -28.60
C PHE A 535 -24.93 -9.79 -29.17
N GLU A 536 -25.83 -9.54 -30.12
CA GLU A 536 -26.58 -10.62 -30.79
C GLU A 536 -25.65 -11.69 -31.34
N LYS A 537 -24.55 -11.26 -31.99
CA LYS A 537 -23.55 -12.18 -32.52
C LYS A 537 -22.77 -12.91 -31.43
N LEU A 538 -22.41 -12.23 -30.33
CA LEU A 538 -21.70 -12.82 -29.18
C LEU A 538 -22.58 -13.88 -28.47
N MET A 539 -23.86 -13.59 -28.29
CA MET A 539 -24.80 -14.43 -27.52
C MET A 539 -25.28 -15.68 -28.26
N GLN A 540 -25.10 -15.73 -29.58
CA GLN A 540 -25.68 -16.80 -30.43
C GLN A 540 -25.22 -18.20 -30.00
N GLY A 541 -26.16 -19.04 -29.56
CA GLY A 541 -25.93 -20.44 -29.15
C GLY A 541 -25.23 -20.60 -27.80
N LYS A 542 -25.16 -19.55 -26.97
CA LYS A 542 -24.45 -19.55 -25.69
C LYS A 542 -25.46 -19.41 -24.51
N THR A 543 -25.00 -19.79 -23.34
CA THR A 543 -25.71 -19.50 -22.09
C THR A 543 -25.37 -18.07 -21.68
N VAL A 544 -26.39 -17.20 -21.56
CA VAL A 544 -26.14 -15.77 -21.35
C VAL A 544 -26.84 -15.31 -20.08
N ILE A 545 -26.07 -14.60 -19.23
CA ILE A 545 -26.57 -13.93 -18.03
C ILE A 545 -26.34 -12.44 -18.20
N ILE A 546 -27.43 -11.66 -18.24
CA ILE A 546 -27.39 -10.21 -18.48
C ILE A 546 -27.85 -9.48 -17.23
N ILE A 547 -27.00 -8.63 -16.66
CA ILE A 547 -27.43 -7.61 -15.70
C ILE A 547 -27.91 -6.41 -16.51
N ALA A 548 -29.21 -6.15 -16.45
CA ALA A 548 -29.81 -5.11 -17.26
C ALA A 548 -30.25 -3.90 -16.44
N HIS A 549 -29.87 -2.72 -16.92
CA HIS A 549 -30.39 -1.43 -16.48
C HIS A 549 -31.44 -0.87 -17.45
N ARG A 550 -31.51 -1.41 -18.68
CA ARG A 550 -32.54 -1.03 -19.67
C ARG A 550 -33.48 -2.22 -19.90
N LEU A 551 -34.74 -2.03 -19.54
CA LEU A 551 -35.75 -3.08 -19.67
C LEU A 551 -36.09 -3.46 -21.12
N SER A 552 -35.81 -2.55 -22.09
CA SER A 552 -36.02 -2.84 -23.52
C SER A 552 -35.12 -3.96 -24.05
N THR A 553 -33.91 -4.10 -23.54
CA THR A 553 -32.94 -5.10 -24.04
C THR A 553 -33.25 -6.52 -23.61
N ILE A 554 -34.08 -6.67 -22.58
CA ILE A 554 -34.39 -7.98 -21.97
C ILE A 554 -35.77 -8.50 -22.23
N ARG A 555 -36.57 -7.76 -23.00
CA ARG A 555 -37.95 -8.18 -23.32
C ARG A 555 -38.04 -9.58 -23.94
N ASN A 556 -37.02 -9.95 -24.72
CA ASN A 556 -36.94 -11.22 -25.41
C ASN A 556 -36.11 -12.28 -24.63
N ALA A 557 -35.76 -12.01 -23.36
CA ALA A 557 -35.06 -12.99 -22.54
C ALA A 557 -35.96 -14.22 -22.26
N ASP A 558 -35.32 -15.39 -22.26
CA ASP A 558 -36.02 -16.65 -21.96
C ASP A 558 -36.49 -16.71 -20.52
N LYS A 559 -35.73 -16.04 -19.62
CA LYS A 559 -36.05 -15.94 -18.21
C LYS A 559 -35.62 -14.56 -17.68
N ILE A 560 -36.46 -13.94 -16.88
CA ILE A 560 -36.16 -12.70 -16.16
C ILE A 560 -36.22 -12.99 -14.66
N ILE A 561 -35.21 -12.52 -13.93
CA ILE A 561 -35.10 -12.63 -12.48
C ILE A 561 -35.10 -11.21 -11.91
N VAL A 562 -35.97 -10.95 -10.92
CA VAL A 562 -36.10 -9.68 -10.25
C VAL A 562 -35.46 -9.76 -8.87
N MET A 563 -34.45 -8.93 -8.66
CA MET A 563 -33.71 -8.84 -7.40
C MET A 563 -34.08 -7.58 -6.64
N GLU A 564 -34.33 -7.70 -5.35
CA GLU A 564 -34.49 -6.54 -4.45
C GLU A 564 -33.87 -6.83 -3.09
N LYS A 565 -33.00 -5.92 -2.62
CA LYS A 565 -32.33 -6.01 -1.31
C LYS A 565 -31.63 -7.37 -1.04
N GLY A 566 -31.00 -7.93 -2.07
CA GLY A 566 -30.28 -9.19 -1.95
C GLY A 566 -31.14 -10.46 -2.07
N HIS A 567 -32.43 -10.32 -2.28
CA HIS A 567 -33.36 -11.45 -2.46
C HIS A 567 -33.88 -11.54 -3.90
N LEU A 568 -34.13 -12.75 -4.36
CA LEU A 568 -34.90 -13.01 -5.57
C LEU A 568 -36.39 -12.93 -5.20
N ILE A 569 -37.13 -11.99 -5.82
CA ILE A 569 -38.54 -11.72 -5.50
C ILE A 569 -39.49 -12.21 -6.58
N GLU A 570 -39.09 -12.21 -7.84
CA GLU A 570 -39.90 -12.67 -8.97
C GLU A 570 -39.01 -13.36 -10.01
N GLU A 571 -39.53 -14.38 -10.67
CA GLU A 571 -38.94 -14.98 -11.86
C GLU A 571 -40.01 -15.41 -12.88
N GLY A 572 -39.75 -15.26 -14.17
CA GLY A 572 -40.63 -15.61 -15.26
C GLY A 572 -40.25 -14.98 -16.59
N LYS A 573 -41.13 -15.08 -17.58
CA LYS A 573 -40.99 -14.36 -18.86
C LYS A 573 -41.59 -12.97 -18.78
N HIS A 574 -41.22 -12.11 -19.71
CA HIS A 574 -41.69 -10.71 -19.79
C HIS A 574 -43.20 -10.60 -19.63
N ASP A 575 -43.96 -11.32 -20.49
CA ASP A 575 -45.43 -11.19 -20.52
C ASP A 575 -46.08 -11.75 -19.23
N GLU A 576 -45.50 -12.79 -18.64
CA GLU A 576 -45.96 -13.39 -17.37
C GLU A 576 -45.77 -12.39 -16.21
N LEU A 577 -44.59 -11.78 -16.11
CA LEU A 577 -44.27 -10.84 -15.05
C LEU A 577 -45.03 -9.51 -15.17
N VAL A 578 -45.29 -9.04 -16.40
CA VAL A 578 -46.15 -7.88 -16.63
C VAL A 578 -47.59 -8.18 -16.22
N ALA A 579 -48.12 -9.36 -16.58
CA ALA A 579 -49.48 -9.79 -16.23
C ALA A 579 -49.64 -9.99 -14.71
N ALA A 580 -48.59 -10.44 -14.01
CA ALA A 580 -48.62 -10.62 -12.56
C ALA A 580 -48.75 -9.30 -11.77
N GLY A 581 -48.47 -8.14 -12.38
CA GLY A 581 -48.61 -6.82 -11.75
C GLY A 581 -47.65 -6.54 -10.60
N GLY A 582 -46.59 -7.35 -10.46
CA GLY A 582 -45.61 -7.26 -9.39
C GLY A 582 -44.56 -6.16 -9.57
N ARG A 583 -43.37 -6.34 -8.99
CA ARG A 583 -42.27 -5.36 -9.03
C ARG A 583 -41.77 -5.14 -10.45
N TYR A 584 -41.65 -6.19 -11.24
CA TYR A 584 -41.29 -6.08 -12.65
C TYR A 584 -42.26 -5.21 -13.45
N ALA A 585 -43.55 -5.45 -13.30
CA ALA A 585 -44.58 -4.68 -13.98
C ALA A 585 -44.54 -3.20 -13.60
N GLN A 586 -44.30 -2.87 -12.33
CA GLN A 586 -44.08 -1.49 -11.89
C GLN A 586 -42.87 -0.82 -12.58
N MET A 587 -41.73 -1.54 -12.63
CA MET A 587 -40.52 -1.07 -13.32
C MET A 587 -40.77 -0.88 -14.81
N TRP A 588 -41.47 -1.78 -15.46
CA TRP A 588 -41.84 -1.72 -16.86
C TRP A 588 -42.78 -0.53 -17.17
N ASN A 589 -43.76 -0.28 -16.34
CA ASN A 589 -44.69 0.84 -16.47
C ASN A 589 -43.91 2.19 -16.36
N HIS A 590 -43.08 2.35 -15.35
CA HIS A 590 -42.25 3.54 -15.22
C HIS A 590 -41.31 3.75 -16.43
N TYR A 591 -40.76 2.65 -16.98
CA TYR A 591 -39.92 2.70 -18.17
C TYR A 591 -40.73 3.14 -19.40
N THR A 592 -41.92 2.62 -19.62
CA THR A 592 -42.78 2.98 -20.77
C THR A 592 -43.34 4.41 -20.64
N GLU A 593 -43.67 4.85 -19.44
CA GLU A 593 -44.01 6.24 -19.15
C GLU A 593 -42.87 7.21 -19.48
N ALA A 594 -41.63 6.88 -19.07
CA ALA A 594 -40.45 7.65 -19.35
C ALA A 594 -40.14 7.80 -20.85
N ILE A 595 -40.34 6.73 -21.63
CA ILE A 595 -40.20 6.78 -23.10
C ILE A 595 -41.32 7.56 -23.75
N GLY A 596 -42.55 7.44 -23.22
CA GLY A 596 -43.70 8.19 -23.67
C GLY A 596 -43.71 9.68 -23.31
N TRP A 597 -42.83 10.10 -22.42
CA TRP A 597 -42.72 11.46 -21.95
C TRP A 597 -42.22 12.39 -23.07
N LYS A 598 -43.12 13.16 -23.69
CA LYS A 598 -42.80 14.23 -24.62
C LYS A 598 -42.62 15.49 -23.82
N ILE A 599 -41.50 16.18 -24.04
CA ILE A 599 -41.36 17.57 -23.56
C ILE A 599 -42.48 18.33 -24.25
N SER A 600 -43.58 18.61 -23.56
CA SER A 600 -44.66 19.47 -24.06
C SER A 600 -44.11 20.89 -24.07
N GLY A 601 -43.57 21.30 -25.20
CA GLY A 601 -43.24 22.69 -25.46
C GLY A 601 -44.54 23.52 -25.57
N LYS A 602 -45.15 23.86 -24.45
CA LYS A 602 -45.94 25.09 -24.35
C LYS A 602 -44.96 26.19 -23.96
N ALA A 603 -44.39 26.84 -24.98
CA ALA A 603 -43.88 28.19 -24.81
C ALA A 603 -45.04 29.06 -24.29
N VAL A 604 -44.86 29.65 -23.11
CA VAL A 604 -45.64 30.77 -22.63
C VAL A 604 -44.91 32.03 -23.06
#